data_b7b44daf27e02a44bcc8a7ae62e89f4f
#
_entry.id   b7b44daf27e02a44bcc8a7ae62e89f4f
#
_cell.length_a   1.000
_cell.length_b   1.000
_cell.length_c   1.000
_cell.angle_alpha   90.00
_cell.angle_beta   90.00
_cell.angle_gamma   90.00
#
_symmetry.space_group_name_H-M   'P 1'
#
loop_
_entity.id
_entity.type
_entity.pdbx_description
1 polymer ?
#
loop_
_entity_poly.entity_id
_entity_poly.type
_entity_poly.pdbx_seq_one_letter_code
_entity_poly.pdbx_strand_id
1 'polypeptide(L)'
;MNKKISLSIALACVFFADTAMADKIGFINDPELAQKSTALQGLQMQRDKILAVLKVDVEREAEKILSQRQELQGKASALSQEEVGKQLDEINGAEMDLKRRAQEASAKLQKNFLEAAVSVKEKGITPVVKELAEEKGFNAVLNSANAFYTDEDLDITEDAIERLNKKMPKVELEKVSLAKAKEKEASKSSKKTKSGKKSK
;
A
#
# COMPACT_ATOMS: atom_id res chain seq x y z
N MET A 1 33.72 84.63 28.64
CA MET A 1 33.52 83.28 29.21
C MET A 1 32.63 82.48 28.23
N ASN A 2 33.23 81.79 27.29
CA ASN A 2 32.50 80.99 26.28
C ASN A 2 32.77 79.52 26.53
N LYS A 3 31.71 78.82 27.05
CA LYS A 3 31.78 77.39 27.22
C LYS A 3 31.41 76.72 25.86
N LYS A 4 32.35 76.06 25.25
CA LYS A 4 32.17 75.19 24.08
C LYS A 4 31.62 73.88 24.56
N ILE A 5 30.38 73.61 24.21
CA ILE A 5 29.76 72.27 24.42
C ILE A 5 30.15 71.41 23.22
N SER A 6 31.01 70.42 23.48
CA SER A 6 31.40 69.40 22.50
C SER A 6 30.31 68.31 22.49
N LEU A 7 29.54 68.22 21.42
CA LEU A 7 28.53 67.20 21.20
C LEU A 7 29.17 65.98 20.52
N SER A 8 29.56 64.98 21.31
CA SER A 8 30.09 63.71 20.79
C SER A 8 28.91 62.85 20.34
N ILE A 9 28.71 62.77 19.02
CA ILE A 9 27.78 61.82 18.41
C ILE A 9 28.47 60.44 18.38
N ALA A 10 28.07 59.56 19.30
CA ALA A 10 28.46 58.14 19.25
C ALA A 10 27.61 57.45 18.19
N LEU A 11 28.21 57.20 17.02
CA LEU A 11 27.63 56.41 15.94
C LEU A 11 27.62 54.93 16.35
N ALA A 12 26.55 54.44 16.94
CA ALA A 12 26.31 53.01 17.20
C ALA A 12 26.03 52.30 15.89
N CYS A 13 27.07 51.71 15.28
CA CYS A 13 26.92 50.75 14.20
C CYS A 13 26.29 49.47 14.77
N VAL A 14 24.98 49.33 14.65
CA VAL A 14 24.29 48.06 14.87
C VAL A 14 24.59 47.18 13.67
N PHE A 15 25.59 46.30 13.82
CA PHE A 15 25.82 45.19 12.89
C PHE A 15 24.64 44.25 13.05
N PHE A 16 23.63 44.36 12.15
CA PHE A 16 22.74 43.25 11.86
C PHE A 16 23.60 42.18 11.21
N ALA A 17 24.08 41.22 12.00
CA ALA A 17 24.56 39.97 11.48
C ALA A 17 23.33 39.27 10.89
N ASP A 18 23.07 39.48 9.58
CA ASP A 18 22.27 38.58 8.78
C ASP A 18 22.95 37.22 8.89
N THR A 19 22.53 36.43 9.86
CA THR A 19 22.84 34.99 9.86
C THR A 19 22.11 34.44 8.65
N ALA A 20 22.78 34.38 7.50
CA ALA A 20 22.36 33.58 6.37
C ALA A 20 22.16 32.14 6.92
N MET A 21 20.94 31.81 7.24
CA MET A 21 20.58 30.44 7.60
C MET A 21 20.78 29.63 6.33
N ALA A 22 21.95 29.01 6.21
CA ALA A 22 22.21 28.09 5.12
C ALA A 22 21.13 27.02 5.15
N ASP A 23 20.42 26.87 4.03
CA ASP A 23 19.40 25.84 3.90
C ASP A 23 20.02 24.46 4.17
N LYS A 24 19.60 23.82 5.25
CA LYS A 24 20.09 22.52 5.66
C LYS A 24 19.14 21.44 5.15
N ILE A 25 19.67 20.53 4.35
CA ILE A 25 18.87 19.44 3.73
C ILE A 25 19.28 18.12 4.40
N GLY A 26 18.29 17.43 4.96
CA GLY A 26 18.46 16.08 5.47
C GLY A 26 18.22 15.02 4.39
N PHE A 27 18.66 13.80 4.65
CA PHE A 27 18.49 12.67 3.74
C PHE A 27 17.88 11.47 4.47
N ILE A 28 17.12 10.66 3.71
CA ILE A 28 16.55 9.42 4.17
C ILE A 28 16.71 8.33 3.09
N ASN A 29 17.09 7.13 3.50
CA ASN A 29 17.25 5.97 2.63
C ASN A 29 15.93 5.19 2.60
N ASP A 30 15.08 5.44 1.59
CA ASP A 30 13.78 4.77 1.44
C ASP A 30 13.88 3.23 1.36
N PRO A 31 14.82 2.62 0.59
CA PRO A 31 15.04 1.18 0.60
C PRO A 31 15.34 0.61 1.98
N GLU A 32 16.21 1.25 2.74
CA GLU A 32 16.58 0.81 4.08
C GLU A 32 15.43 0.97 5.07
N LEU A 33 14.72 2.09 5.01
CA LEU A 33 13.51 2.33 5.78
C LEU A 33 12.44 1.25 5.48
N ALA A 34 12.23 0.92 4.21
CA ALA A 34 11.31 -0.14 3.81
C ALA A 34 11.74 -1.52 4.34
N GLN A 35 13.05 -1.79 4.35
CA GLN A 35 13.60 -3.07 4.80
C GLN A 35 13.58 -3.21 6.34
N LYS A 36 13.79 -2.13 7.10
CA LYS A 36 13.90 -2.18 8.57
C LYS A 36 12.62 -1.75 9.30
N SER A 37 11.64 -1.17 8.60
CA SER A 37 10.35 -0.81 9.21
C SER A 37 9.49 -2.03 9.48
N THR A 38 9.11 -2.24 10.74
CA THR A 38 8.21 -3.34 11.16
C THR A 38 6.85 -3.27 10.49
N ALA A 39 6.30 -2.07 10.25
CA ALA A 39 5.04 -1.87 9.57
C ALA A 39 5.11 -2.33 8.10
N LEU A 40 6.16 -1.93 7.37
CA LEU A 40 6.33 -2.27 5.95
C LEU A 40 6.69 -3.75 5.76
N GLN A 41 7.59 -4.30 6.60
CA GLN A 41 7.86 -5.75 6.63
C GLN A 41 6.58 -6.55 6.93
N GLY A 42 5.80 -6.11 7.90
CA GLY A 42 4.52 -6.74 8.26
C GLY A 42 3.53 -6.74 7.10
N LEU A 43 3.44 -5.66 6.33
CA LEU A 43 2.61 -5.60 5.12
C LEU A 43 3.08 -6.57 4.05
N GLN A 44 4.39 -6.68 3.80
CA GLN A 44 4.95 -7.62 2.84
C GLN A 44 4.64 -9.06 3.23
N MET A 45 4.89 -9.43 4.50
CA MET A 45 4.56 -10.78 5.00
C MET A 45 3.07 -11.11 4.89
N GLN A 46 2.19 -10.15 5.18
CA GLN A 46 0.75 -10.34 5.04
C GLN A 46 0.35 -10.55 3.58
N ARG A 47 0.89 -9.75 2.65
CA ARG A 47 0.68 -9.91 1.20
C ARG A 47 1.11 -11.29 0.73
N ASP A 48 2.31 -11.71 1.08
CA ASP A 48 2.87 -12.99 0.64
C ASP A 48 2.06 -14.18 1.20
N LYS A 49 1.59 -14.08 2.45
CA LYS A 49 0.69 -15.06 3.04
C LYS A 49 -0.66 -15.14 2.33
N ILE A 50 -1.25 -13.99 1.97
CA ILE A 50 -2.51 -13.95 1.21
C ILE A 50 -2.31 -14.54 -0.19
N LEU A 51 -1.21 -14.21 -0.88
CA LEU A 51 -0.87 -14.80 -2.18
C LEU A 51 -0.73 -16.31 -2.11
N ALA A 52 -0.06 -16.84 -1.08
CA ALA A 52 0.08 -18.28 -0.88
C ALA A 52 -1.29 -18.97 -0.71
N VAL A 53 -2.20 -18.37 0.08
CA VAL A 53 -3.56 -18.89 0.25
C VAL A 53 -4.35 -18.85 -1.06
N LEU A 54 -4.30 -17.73 -1.78
CA LEU A 54 -4.97 -17.59 -3.08
C LEU A 54 -4.48 -18.63 -4.08
N LYS A 55 -3.16 -18.90 -4.13
CA LYS A 55 -2.59 -19.92 -4.99
C LYS A 55 -3.15 -21.31 -4.69
N VAL A 56 -3.17 -21.71 -3.40
CA VAL A 56 -3.72 -23.01 -2.98
C VAL A 56 -5.22 -23.11 -3.31
N ASP A 57 -5.99 -22.05 -3.15
CA ASP A 57 -7.42 -22.05 -3.47
C ASP A 57 -7.66 -22.18 -4.98
N VAL A 58 -6.86 -21.51 -5.81
CA VAL A 58 -6.91 -21.63 -7.28
C VAL A 58 -6.54 -23.04 -7.72
N GLU A 59 -5.46 -23.60 -7.19
CA GLU A 59 -5.01 -24.98 -7.50
C GLU A 59 -6.10 -26.01 -7.15
N ARG A 60 -6.70 -25.89 -5.97
CA ARG A 60 -7.79 -26.79 -5.54
C ARG A 60 -9.02 -26.72 -6.45
N GLU A 61 -9.41 -25.53 -6.90
CA GLU A 61 -10.54 -25.39 -7.84
C GLU A 61 -10.16 -25.88 -9.24
N ALA A 62 -8.94 -25.65 -9.69
CA ALA A 62 -8.44 -26.17 -10.98
C ALA A 62 -8.41 -27.70 -11.01
N GLU A 63 -7.97 -28.35 -9.92
CA GLU A 63 -8.00 -29.82 -9.80
C GLU A 63 -9.42 -30.38 -9.91
N LYS A 64 -10.42 -29.74 -9.31
CA LYS A 64 -11.82 -30.14 -9.44
C LYS A 64 -12.32 -30.06 -10.88
N ILE A 65 -11.97 -28.97 -11.58
CA ILE A 65 -12.33 -28.79 -12.99
C ILE A 65 -11.65 -29.84 -13.86
N LEU A 66 -10.38 -30.14 -13.58
CA LEU A 66 -9.66 -31.21 -14.27
C LEU A 66 -10.30 -32.59 -14.05
N SER A 67 -10.67 -32.91 -12.82
CA SER A 67 -11.41 -34.15 -12.50
C SER A 67 -12.74 -34.25 -13.25
N GLN A 68 -13.51 -33.17 -13.32
CA GLN A 68 -14.75 -33.14 -14.09
C GLN A 68 -14.52 -33.39 -15.58
N ARG A 69 -13.45 -32.83 -16.15
CA ARG A 69 -13.06 -33.07 -17.54
C ARG A 69 -12.66 -34.54 -17.78
N GLN A 70 -11.92 -35.15 -16.88
CA GLN A 70 -11.53 -36.56 -16.95
C GLN A 70 -12.76 -37.49 -16.83
N GLU A 71 -13.67 -37.18 -15.92
CA GLU A 71 -14.93 -37.92 -15.77
C GLU A 71 -15.79 -37.87 -17.04
N LEU A 72 -15.89 -36.66 -17.65
CA LEU A 72 -16.63 -36.50 -18.91
C LEU A 72 -15.98 -37.34 -20.03
N GLN A 73 -14.63 -37.32 -20.13
CA GLN A 73 -13.91 -38.16 -21.12
C GLN A 73 -14.18 -39.65 -20.92
N GLY A 74 -14.21 -40.13 -19.66
CA GLY A 74 -14.51 -41.53 -19.34
C GLY A 74 -15.94 -41.94 -19.64
N LYS A 75 -16.90 -41.02 -19.63
CA LYS A 75 -18.32 -41.27 -19.84
C LYS A 75 -18.81 -40.89 -21.26
N ALA A 76 -17.95 -40.29 -22.09
CA ALA A 76 -18.31 -39.70 -23.37
C ALA A 76 -18.96 -40.71 -24.34
N SER A 77 -18.53 -41.96 -24.29
CA SER A 77 -19.10 -43.05 -25.14
C SER A 77 -20.54 -43.48 -24.73
N ALA A 78 -20.96 -43.16 -23.53
CA ALA A 78 -22.27 -43.49 -22.99
C ALA A 78 -23.27 -42.30 -23.03
N LEU A 79 -22.82 -41.11 -23.42
CA LEU A 79 -23.62 -39.89 -23.47
C LEU A 79 -23.93 -39.50 -24.91
N SER A 80 -25.03 -38.77 -25.13
CA SER A 80 -25.32 -38.14 -26.41
C SER A 80 -24.32 -37.02 -26.72
N GLN A 81 -24.11 -36.71 -28.01
CA GLN A 81 -23.22 -35.60 -28.42
C GLN A 81 -23.66 -34.26 -27.83
N GLU A 82 -24.96 -34.04 -27.69
CA GLU A 82 -25.52 -32.81 -27.10
C GLU A 82 -25.18 -32.69 -25.60
N GLU A 83 -25.29 -33.79 -24.85
CA GLU A 83 -24.92 -33.85 -23.43
C GLU A 83 -23.42 -33.64 -23.20
N VAL A 84 -22.59 -34.27 -24.04
CA VAL A 84 -21.11 -34.05 -24.00
C VAL A 84 -20.81 -32.59 -24.28
N GLY A 85 -21.41 -32.01 -25.32
CA GLY A 85 -21.22 -30.58 -25.67
C GLY A 85 -21.59 -29.66 -24.51
N LYS A 86 -22.76 -29.87 -23.89
CA LYS A 86 -23.25 -29.07 -22.77
C LYS A 86 -22.33 -29.16 -21.54
N GLN A 87 -21.89 -30.36 -21.17
CA GLN A 87 -20.98 -30.53 -20.04
C GLN A 87 -19.58 -29.91 -20.32
N LEU A 88 -19.12 -30.00 -21.58
CA LEU A 88 -17.84 -29.35 -21.98
C LEU A 88 -17.95 -27.82 -21.88
N ASP A 89 -19.07 -27.24 -22.30
CA ASP A 89 -19.29 -25.79 -22.18
C ASP A 89 -19.34 -25.34 -20.71
N GLU A 90 -19.97 -26.15 -19.82
CA GLU A 90 -19.99 -25.89 -18.39
C GLU A 90 -18.57 -25.92 -17.78
N ILE A 91 -17.74 -26.92 -18.16
CA ILE A 91 -16.35 -27.03 -17.71
C ILE A 91 -15.50 -25.86 -18.22
N ASN A 92 -15.62 -25.51 -19.49
CA ASN A 92 -14.92 -24.36 -20.07
C ASN A 92 -15.35 -23.04 -19.39
N GLY A 93 -16.64 -22.88 -19.13
CA GLY A 93 -17.18 -21.76 -18.38
C GLY A 93 -16.61 -21.66 -16.96
N ALA A 94 -16.47 -22.79 -16.26
CA ALA A 94 -15.86 -22.85 -14.93
C ALA A 94 -14.36 -22.46 -14.95
N GLU A 95 -13.62 -22.91 -15.97
CA GLU A 95 -12.20 -22.53 -16.15
C GLU A 95 -12.05 -21.02 -16.38
N MET A 96 -12.89 -20.44 -17.23
CA MET A 96 -12.87 -19.00 -17.52
C MET A 96 -13.25 -18.18 -16.27
N ASP A 97 -14.27 -18.64 -15.53
CA ASP A 97 -14.70 -17.98 -14.28
C ASP A 97 -13.57 -18.05 -13.21
N LEU A 98 -12.92 -19.19 -13.04
CA LEU A 98 -11.81 -19.35 -12.11
C LEU A 98 -10.66 -18.39 -12.47
N LYS A 99 -10.27 -18.33 -13.74
CA LYS A 99 -9.23 -17.43 -14.24
C LYS A 99 -9.59 -15.96 -13.95
N ARG A 100 -10.81 -15.54 -14.24
CA ARG A 100 -11.31 -14.19 -13.96
C ARG A 100 -11.24 -13.86 -12.48
N ARG A 101 -11.76 -14.73 -11.61
CA ARG A 101 -11.76 -14.55 -10.14
C ARG A 101 -10.34 -14.48 -9.59
N ALA A 102 -9.42 -15.30 -10.08
CA ALA A 102 -8.02 -15.26 -9.68
C ALA A 102 -7.36 -13.92 -10.05
N GLN A 103 -7.63 -13.38 -11.24
CA GLN A 103 -7.13 -12.09 -11.67
C GLN A 103 -7.73 -10.94 -10.83
N GLU A 104 -9.03 -10.96 -10.57
CA GLU A 104 -9.71 -9.96 -9.73
C GLU A 104 -9.18 -9.97 -8.29
N ALA A 105 -8.97 -11.16 -7.71
CA ALA A 105 -8.40 -11.29 -6.37
C ALA A 105 -6.96 -10.75 -6.30
N SER A 106 -6.15 -11.06 -7.31
CA SER A 106 -4.77 -10.58 -7.41
C SER A 106 -4.71 -9.05 -7.56
N ALA A 107 -5.55 -8.49 -8.43
CA ALA A 107 -5.65 -7.04 -8.63
C ALA A 107 -6.14 -6.33 -7.35
N LYS A 108 -7.13 -6.90 -6.65
CA LYS A 108 -7.62 -6.37 -5.37
C LYS A 108 -6.53 -6.39 -4.31
N LEU A 109 -5.75 -7.48 -4.19
CA LEU A 109 -4.65 -7.57 -3.25
C LEU A 109 -3.58 -6.51 -3.53
N GLN A 110 -3.21 -6.33 -4.79
CA GLN A 110 -2.26 -5.31 -5.20
C GLN A 110 -2.74 -3.90 -4.83
N LYS A 111 -4.01 -3.60 -5.11
CA LYS A 111 -4.63 -2.33 -4.75
C LYS A 111 -4.59 -2.10 -3.23
N ASN A 112 -5.06 -3.07 -2.44
CA ASN A 112 -5.08 -2.96 -0.98
C ASN A 112 -3.67 -2.77 -0.40
N PHE A 113 -2.67 -3.45 -0.97
CA PHE A 113 -1.28 -3.31 -0.56
C PHE A 113 -0.74 -1.90 -0.82
N LEU A 114 -1.00 -1.34 -2.01
CA LEU A 114 -0.59 0.03 -2.34
C LEU A 114 -1.27 1.06 -1.43
N GLU A 115 -2.57 0.92 -1.18
CA GLU A 115 -3.32 1.80 -0.28
C GLU A 115 -2.78 1.74 1.16
N ALA A 116 -2.45 0.53 1.65
CA ALA A 116 -1.83 0.36 2.95
C ALA A 116 -0.42 0.99 3.01
N ALA A 117 0.41 0.81 1.98
CA ALA A 117 1.75 1.41 1.90
C ALA A 117 1.67 2.95 1.85
N VAL A 118 0.74 3.52 1.09
CA VAL A 118 0.48 4.96 1.07
C VAL A 118 0.05 5.45 2.46
N SER A 119 -0.82 4.70 3.14
CA SER A 119 -1.22 5.04 4.51
C SER A 119 -0.05 5.04 5.51
N VAL A 120 0.90 4.09 5.38
CA VAL A 120 2.14 4.09 6.19
C VAL A 120 2.97 5.33 5.89
N LYS A 121 3.11 5.70 4.62
CA LYS A 121 3.84 6.91 4.23
C LYS A 121 3.21 8.16 4.82
N GLU A 122 1.91 8.37 4.61
CA GLU A 122 1.22 9.60 5.01
C GLU A 122 1.05 9.74 6.52
N LYS A 123 0.70 8.65 7.21
CA LYS A 123 0.36 8.67 8.66
C LYS A 123 1.54 8.29 9.56
N GLY A 124 2.55 7.62 9.03
CA GLY A 124 3.73 7.16 9.76
C GLY A 124 4.99 7.92 9.36
N ILE A 125 5.47 7.69 8.13
CA ILE A 125 6.78 8.19 7.69
C ILE A 125 6.80 9.72 7.64
N THR A 126 5.86 10.33 6.92
CA THR A 126 5.84 11.80 6.72
C THR A 126 5.81 12.58 8.04
N PRO A 127 4.96 12.26 9.03
CA PRO A 127 4.99 12.93 10.32
C PRO A 127 6.30 12.74 11.08
N VAL A 128 6.88 11.53 11.06
CA VAL A 128 8.16 11.25 11.72
C VAL A 128 9.30 12.04 11.09
N VAL A 129 9.38 12.06 9.76
CA VAL A 129 10.39 12.82 9.03
C VAL A 129 10.25 14.32 9.29
N LYS A 130 9.03 14.83 9.37
CA LYS A 130 8.76 16.23 9.70
C LYS A 130 9.24 16.58 11.12
N GLU A 131 8.92 15.76 12.12
CA GLU A 131 9.38 15.93 13.50
C GLU A 131 10.93 15.96 13.57
N LEU A 132 11.59 15.03 12.87
CA LEU A 132 13.06 14.99 12.82
C LEU A 132 13.67 16.20 12.10
N ALA A 133 13.04 16.64 11.01
CA ALA A 133 13.48 17.82 10.28
C ALA A 133 13.42 19.08 11.16
N GLU A 134 12.32 19.27 11.90
CA GLU A 134 12.15 20.38 12.83
C GLU A 134 13.19 20.33 13.96
N GLU A 135 13.43 19.15 14.56
CA GLU A 135 14.42 18.98 15.64
C GLU A 135 15.87 19.24 15.19
N LYS A 136 16.23 18.80 13.98
CA LYS A 136 17.60 18.94 13.43
C LYS A 136 17.81 20.23 12.64
N GLY A 137 16.74 21.04 12.47
CA GLY A 137 16.76 22.31 11.74
C GLY A 137 16.94 22.13 10.24
N PHE A 138 16.37 21.06 9.65
CA PHE A 138 16.34 20.85 8.22
C PHE A 138 15.19 21.59 7.57
N ASN A 139 15.45 22.25 6.44
CA ASN A 139 14.42 22.92 5.63
C ASN A 139 13.73 21.94 4.67
N ALA A 140 14.43 20.86 4.30
CA ALA A 140 13.91 19.78 3.46
C ALA A 140 14.57 18.45 3.83
N VAL A 141 13.89 17.35 3.52
CA VAL A 141 14.45 15.99 3.58
C VAL A 141 14.25 15.33 2.23
N LEU A 142 15.31 14.81 1.65
CA LEU A 142 15.32 14.17 0.33
C LEU A 142 15.66 12.69 0.46
N ASN A 143 15.23 11.90 -0.56
CA ASN A 143 15.65 10.52 -0.66
C ASN A 143 17.15 10.44 -1.04
N SER A 144 17.93 9.72 -0.26
CA SER A 144 19.39 9.55 -0.49
C SER A 144 19.70 8.83 -1.82
N ALA A 145 18.77 8.05 -2.36
CA ALA A 145 18.93 7.42 -3.68
C ALA A 145 19.13 8.42 -4.83
N ASN A 146 18.77 9.70 -4.62
CA ASN A 146 18.94 10.78 -5.61
C ASN A 146 20.25 11.58 -5.37
N ALA A 147 21.06 11.21 -4.39
CA ALA A 147 22.32 11.85 -4.08
C ALA A 147 23.50 10.91 -4.37
N PHE A 148 24.56 11.43 -4.99
CA PHE A 148 25.80 10.68 -5.18
C PHE A 148 26.62 10.56 -3.87
N TYR A 149 26.43 11.53 -2.97
CA TYR A 149 27.10 11.59 -1.67
C TYR A 149 26.20 12.32 -0.67
N THR A 150 26.15 11.81 0.54
CA THR A 150 25.53 12.46 1.70
C THR A 150 26.47 12.35 2.88
N ASP A 151 26.55 13.41 3.67
CA ASP A 151 27.26 13.39 4.93
C ASP A 151 26.44 12.59 5.95
N GLU A 152 27.09 11.81 6.82
CA GLU A 152 26.42 11.01 7.85
C GLU A 152 25.57 11.86 8.81
N ASP A 153 26.03 13.09 9.11
CA ASP A 153 25.30 14.04 9.96
C ASP A 153 23.98 14.54 9.35
N LEU A 154 23.80 14.36 8.04
CA LEU A 154 22.58 14.73 7.30
C LEU A 154 21.63 13.55 7.11
N ASP A 155 22.06 12.33 7.40
CA ASP A 155 21.23 11.13 7.29
C ASP A 155 20.38 10.95 8.56
N ILE A 156 19.06 10.86 8.37
CA ILE A 156 18.07 10.63 9.44
C ILE A 156 17.41 9.26 9.36
N THR A 157 17.93 8.36 8.56
CA THR A 157 17.30 7.07 8.26
C THR A 157 17.08 6.22 9.51
N GLU A 158 18.12 6.05 10.34
CA GLU A 158 18.01 5.23 11.55
C GLU A 158 17.05 5.84 12.58
N ASP A 159 17.12 7.14 12.81
CA ASP A 159 16.20 7.86 13.71
C ASP A 159 14.76 7.73 13.21
N ALA A 160 14.54 7.83 11.90
CA ALA A 160 13.23 7.70 11.29
C ALA A 160 12.67 6.27 11.44
N ILE A 161 13.50 5.23 11.24
CA ILE A 161 13.13 3.83 11.43
C ILE A 161 12.73 3.57 12.89
N GLU A 162 13.54 4.02 13.83
CA GLU A 162 13.28 3.81 15.26
C GLU A 162 11.96 4.46 15.69
N ARG A 163 11.73 5.72 15.31
CA ARG A 163 10.49 6.44 15.63
C ARG A 163 9.28 5.85 14.93
N LEU A 164 9.42 5.47 13.65
CA LEU A 164 8.35 4.82 12.91
C LEU A 164 7.94 3.50 13.56
N ASN A 165 8.90 2.67 13.94
CA ASN A 165 8.65 1.39 14.59
C ASN A 165 7.97 1.55 15.96
N LYS A 166 8.26 2.62 16.70
CA LYS A 166 7.56 2.96 17.96
C LYS A 166 6.15 3.48 17.70
N LYS A 167 5.98 4.37 16.72
CA LYS A 167 4.72 5.07 16.43
C LYS A 167 3.72 4.20 15.66
N MET A 168 4.22 3.35 14.76
CA MET A 168 3.42 2.49 13.89
C MET A 168 4.04 1.08 13.80
N PRO A 169 3.98 0.28 14.86
CA PRO A 169 4.62 -1.05 14.87
C PRO A 169 3.92 -2.06 13.94
N LYS A 170 2.66 -1.84 13.60
CA LYS A 170 1.85 -2.76 12.80
C LYS A 170 0.83 -2.03 11.94
N VAL A 171 0.63 -2.55 10.74
CA VAL A 171 -0.45 -2.15 9.82
C VAL A 171 -1.14 -3.40 9.32
N GLU A 172 -2.47 -3.36 9.24
CA GLU A 172 -3.27 -4.49 8.76
C GLU A 172 -3.53 -4.36 7.26
N LEU A 173 -3.32 -5.44 6.52
CA LEU A 173 -3.70 -5.56 5.13
C LEU A 173 -5.09 -6.18 5.01
N GLU A 174 -5.98 -5.55 4.24
CA GLU A 174 -7.32 -6.09 4.01
C GLU A 174 -7.24 -7.46 3.35
N LYS A 175 -7.93 -8.44 3.94
CA LYS A 175 -7.95 -9.82 3.46
C LYS A 175 -8.63 -9.91 2.09
N VAL A 176 -8.06 -10.70 1.22
CA VAL A 176 -8.61 -11.05 -0.08
C VAL A 176 -8.77 -12.56 -0.15
N SER A 177 -9.88 -13.02 -0.70
CA SER A 177 -10.18 -14.43 -0.92
C SER A 177 -10.76 -14.66 -2.30
N LEU A 178 -10.72 -15.90 -2.76
CA LEU A 178 -11.30 -16.33 -4.04
C LEU A 178 -12.84 -16.52 -3.93
N ALA A 179 -13.57 -15.59 -3.31
CA ALA A 179 -15.00 -15.70 -3.10
C ALA A 179 -15.78 -15.78 -4.42
N LYS A 180 -16.75 -16.69 -4.50
CA LYS A 180 -17.59 -16.86 -5.70
C LYS A 180 -18.43 -15.61 -5.96
N ALA A 181 -18.25 -14.97 -7.12
CA ALA A 181 -18.94 -13.73 -7.49
C ALA A 181 -20.48 -13.88 -7.62
N LYS A 182 -21.01 -15.10 -7.73
CA LYS A 182 -22.45 -15.36 -7.90
C LYS A 182 -23.34 -15.03 -6.69
N GLU A 183 -22.79 -14.86 -5.49
CA GLU A 183 -23.60 -14.51 -4.31
C GLU A 183 -24.00 -13.02 -4.24
N LYS A 184 -23.28 -12.12 -4.95
CA LYS A 184 -23.61 -10.68 -4.90
C LYS A 184 -24.74 -10.24 -5.82
N GLU A 185 -25.05 -10.98 -6.88
CA GLU A 185 -26.15 -10.63 -7.79
C GLU A 185 -27.52 -11.08 -7.26
N ALA A 186 -27.59 -12.21 -6.58
CA ALA A 186 -28.83 -12.69 -5.96
C ALA A 186 -29.35 -11.78 -4.84
N SER A 187 -28.44 -11.13 -4.09
CA SER A 187 -28.83 -10.23 -3.00
C SER A 187 -29.32 -8.84 -3.46
N LYS A 188 -28.92 -8.40 -4.66
CA LYS A 188 -29.40 -7.13 -5.24
C LYS A 188 -30.75 -7.27 -5.95
N SER A 189 -31.01 -8.43 -6.53
CA SER A 189 -32.31 -8.73 -7.18
C SER A 189 -33.46 -8.86 -6.16
N SER A 190 -33.21 -9.50 -5.01
CA SER A 190 -34.25 -9.69 -3.97
C SER A 190 -34.63 -8.42 -3.19
N LYS A 191 -33.73 -7.39 -3.19
CA LYS A 191 -34.03 -6.09 -2.55
C LYS A 191 -34.87 -5.15 -3.43
N LYS A 192 -34.82 -5.33 -4.76
CA LYS A 192 -35.55 -4.45 -5.69
C LYS A 192 -37.02 -4.84 -5.85
N THR A 193 -37.40 -6.09 -5.52
CA THR A 193 -38.79 -6.59 -5.65
C THR A 193 -39.65 -6.35 -4.40
N LYS A 194 -39.04 -6.01 -3.24
CA LYS A 194 -39.80 -5.74 -1.99
C LYS A 194 -40.19 -4.27 -1.77
N SER A 195 -39.68 -3.35 -2.60
CA SER A 195 -39.97 -1.90 -2.48
C SER A 195 -41.19 -1.43 -3.32
N GLY A 196 -41.81 -2.28 -4.09
CA GLY A 196 -42.89 -1.92 -5.05
C GLY A 196 -44.32 -2.25 -4.61
N LYS A 197 -44.57 -2.69 -3.36
CA LYS A 197 -45.93 -3.12 -2.96
C LYS A 197 -46.34 -2.56 -1.59
N LYS A 198 -46.43 -1.21 -1.48
CA LYS A 198 -47.13 -0.52 -0.40
C LYS A 198 -47.53 0.88 -0.87
N SER A 199 -48.57 0.95 -1.71
CA SER A 199 -49.48 2.11 -1.77
C SER A 199 -50.71 1.69 -2.65
N LYS A 200 -51.71 1.19 -2.01
CA LYS A 200 -53.13 1.44 -2.33
C LYS A 200 -53.94 1.09 -1.09
#